data_6ebc838b361ff7a298a1f14cd309f7a2
#
_entry.id   6ebc838b361ff7a298a1f14cd309f7a2
#
_cell.length_a   1.000
_cell.length_b   1.000
_cell.length_c   1.000
_cell.angle_alpha   90.00
_cell.angle_beta   90.00
_cell.angle_gamma   90.00
#
_symmetry.space_group_name_H-M   'P 1'
#
loop_
_entity.id
_entity.type
_entity.pdbx_description
1 polymer ?
#
loop_
_entity_poly.entity_id
_entity_poly.type
_entity_poly.pdbx_seq_one_letter_code
_entity_poly.pdbx_strand_id
1 'polypeptide(L)'
;NHFRDDTSDVEQAEGAASLLAYNKGDKHETALQLGWNVDTLERRLLLLNCAPTVRSALNERRIKLGHAELLAGLPANRQDKVLGGVIEHKVPVEVLKKQLGQFAKRLSDAIFDTAQCIGCPHNSAQQASLFDESIGDGFCQHPSHYDELTMAALEARAVPLRDQFPVVRFVRLEDGFAPLTVGPDGPMGVGATQYTACKGCENFGCSLSAMAGSYGEVHESLCFDAA
;
A
#
# COMPACT_ATOMS: atom_id res chain seq x y z
N ASN A 1 3.98 9.86 40.96
CA ASN A 1 4.51 8.97 39.94
C ASN A 1 4.00 7.57 40.16
N HIS A 2 2.75 7.31 39.80
CA HIS A 2 2.19 5.95 39.78
C HIS A 2 1.47 5.74 38.46
N PHE A 3 2.21 5.51 37.36
CA PHE A 3 1.71 4.56 36.40
C PHE A 3 1.72 3.21 37.15
N ARG A 4 0.55 2.72 37.50
CA ARG A 4 0.41 1.42 38.16
C ARG A 4 0.91 0.36 37.19
N ASP A 5 1.57 -0.67 37.67
CA ASP A 5 1.95 -1.86 36.90
C ASP A 5 0.76 -2.55 36.19
N ASP A 6 -0.46 -2.06 36.41
CA ASP A 6 -1.72 -2.57 35.88
C ASP A 6 -2.27 -1.77 34.68
N THR A 7 -1.58 -0.70 34.21
CA THR A 7 -2.07 0.11 33.10
C THR A 7 -1.78 -0.60 31.77
N SER A 8 -2.81 -0.82 30.95
CA SER A 8 -2.65 -1.47 29.65
C SER A 8 -1.82 -0.61 28.67
N ASP A 9 -1.23 -1.27 27.67
CA ASP A 9 -0.46 -0.56 26.63
C ASP A 9 -1.30 0.51 25.90
N VAL A 10 -2.60 0.26 25.74
CA VAL A 10 -3.54 1.20 25.12
C VAL A 10 -3.83 2.40 26.04
N GLU A 11 -4.05 2.19 27.34
CA GLU A 11 -4.25 3.27 28.30
C GLU A 11 -3.01 4.13 28.44
N GLN A 12 -1.82 3.52 28.39
CA GLN A 12 -0.55 4.26 28.36
C GLN A 12 -0.46 5.13 27.10
N ALA A 13 -0.87 4.60 25.93
CA ALA A 13 -0.89 5.34 24.68
C ALA A 13 -1.86 6.53 24.73
N GLU A 14 -3.07 6.34 25.26
CA GLU A 14 -4.09 7.40 25.41
C GLU A 14 -3.64 8.48 26.40
N GLY A 15 -3.05 8.09 27.53
CA GLY A 15 -2.45 9.01 28.48
C GLY A 15 -1.29 9.80 27.88
N ALA A 16 -0.43 9.15 27.14
CA ALA A 16 0.69 9.79 26.45
C ALA A 16 0.22 10.77 25.36
N ALA A 17 -0.81 10.44 24.60
CA ALA A 17 -1.39 11.35 23.62
C ALA A 17 -1.99 12.61 24.26
N SER A 18 -2.67 12.44 25.39
CA SER A 18 -3.24 13.55 26.16
C SER A 18 -2.15 14.49 26.68
N LEU A 19 -1.06 13.92 27.20
CA LEU A 19 0.09 14.71 27.69
C LEU A 19 0.85 15.38 26.54
N LEU A 20 1.00 14.71 25.39
CA LEU A 20 1.61 15.29 24.19
C LEU A 20 0.80 16.50 23.68
N ALA A 21 -0.53 16.41 23.70
CA ALA A 21 -1.39 17.54 23.35
C ALA A 21 -1.24 18.70 24.34
N TYR A 22 -1.15 18.42 25.65
CA TYR A 22 -0.87 19.42 26.67
C TYR A 22 0.47 20.11 26.45
N ASN A 23 1.51 19.37 26.09
CA ASN A 23 2.86 19.86 25.76
C ASN A 23 2.94 20.41 24.31
N LYS A 24 1.80 20.72 23.67
CA LYS A 24 1.73 21.32 22.32
C LYS A 24 2.51 20.54 21.25
N GLY A 25 2.60 19.21 21.38
CA GLY A 25 3.29 18.35 20.45
C GLY A 25 4.80 18.14 20.72
N ASP A 26 5.32 18.68 21.82
CA ASP A 26 6.71 18.45 22.21
C ASP A 26 6.91 17.02 22.71
N LYS A 27 7.47 16.19 21.83
CA LYS A 27 7.73 14.76 22.09
C LYS A 27 8.83 14.55 23.13
N HIS A 28 9.87 15.40 23.13
CA HIS A 28 10.97 15.29 24.07
C HIS A 28 10.52 15.58 25.50
N GLU A 29 9.82 16.69 25.68
CA GLU A 29 9.26 17.06 26.99
C GLU A 29 8.24 16.01 27.48
N THR A 30 7.39 15.52 26.57
CA THR A 30 6.39 14.50 26.91
C THR A 30 7.05 13.19 27.34
N ALA A 31 8.04 12.72 26.61
CA ALA A 31 8.79 11.50 26.93
C ALA A 31 9.50 11.65 28.29
N LEU A 32 10.14 12.80 28.53
CA LEU A 32 10.81 13.10 29.81
C LEU A 32 9.83 13.04 30.98
N GLN A 33 8.66 13.66 30.86
CA GLN A 33 7.63 13.65 31.91
C GLN A 33 7.08 12.26 32.22
N LEU A 34 7.01 11.40 31.19
CA LEU A 34 6.59 9.99 31.33
C LEU A 34 7.70 9.07 31.83
N GLY A 35 8.94 9.53 31.85
CA GLY A 35 10.11 8.70 32.15
C GLY A 35 10.44 7.74 31.00
N TRP A 36 10.06 8.07 29.78
CA TRP A 36 10.31 7.29 28.56
C TRP A 36 11.38 7.94 27.68
N ASN A 37 11.93 7.19 26.73
CA ASN A 37 12.60 7.77 25.59
C ASN A 37 11.55 8.13 24.49
N VAL A 38 11.97 8.92 23.50
CA VAL A 38 11.09 9.37 22.41
C VAL A 38 10.57 8.19 21.58
N ASP A 39 11.41 7.18 21.33
CA ASP A 39 11.01 5.99 20.57
C ASP A 39 9.91 5.20 21.28
N THR A 40 10.00 5.07 22.61
CA THR A 40 8.94 4.43 23.41
C THR A 40 7.62 5.23 23.33
N LEU A 41 7.69 6.57 23.41
CA LEU A 41 6.53 7.42 23.25
C LEU A 41 5.89 7.24 21.87
N GLU A 42 6.67 7.34 20.82
CA GLU A 42 6.18 7.18 19.44
C GLU A 42 5.59 5.79 19.20
N ARG A 43 6.23 4.75 19.71
CA ARG A 43 5.74 3.38 19.67
C ARG A 43 4.37 3.23 20.34
N ARG A 44 4.18 3.81 21.52
CA ARG A 44 2.88 3.81 22.20
C ARG A 44 1.83 4.58 21.40
N LEU A 45 2.16 5.76 20.91
CA LEU A 45 1.25 6.57 20.10
C LEU A 45 0.78 5.87 18.82
N LEU A 46 1.64 5.06 18.18
CA LEU A 46 1.25 4.30 17.00
C LEU A 46 0.15 3.25 17.26
N LEU A 47 0.02 2.75 18.50
CA LEU A 47 -1.08 1.85 18.86
C LEU A 47 -2.45 2.52 18.74
N LEU A 48 -2.51 3.86 18.77
CA LEU A 48 -3.75 4.61 18.57
C LEU A 48 -4.26 4.53 17.12
N ASN A 49 -3.42 4.12 16.16
CA ASN A 49 -3.85 3.79 14.79
C ASN A 49 -4.66 2.48 14.71
N CYS A 50 -4.66 1.69 15.79
CA CYS A 50 -5.50 0.51 15.87
C CYS A 50 -6.98 0.90 15.98
N ALA A 51 -7.83 0.16 15.27
CA ALA A 51 -9.28 0.25 15.44
C ALA A 51 -9.69 -0.03 16.90
N PRO A 52 -10.82 0.53 17.38
CA PRO A 52 -11.27 0.30 18.75
C PRO A 52 -11.40 -1.17 19.13
N THR A 53 -11.82 -2.01 18.18
CA THR A 53 -11.93 -3.47 18.34
C THR A 53 -10.59 -4.16 18.58
N VAL A 54 -9.52 -3.70 17.89
CA VAL A 54 -8.14 -4.19 18.07
C VAL A 54 -7.63 -3.78 19.45
N ARG A 55 -7.85 -2.53 19.85
CA ARG A 55 -7.46 -2.02 21.17
C ARG A 55 -8.18 -2.77 22.31
N SER A 56 -9.50 -3.03 22.15
CA SER A 56 -10.26 -3.84 23.11
C SER A 56 -9.71 -5.28 23.19
N ALA A 57 -9.46 -5.93 22.06
CA ALA A 57 -8.91 -7.27 22.03
C ALA A 57 -7.51 -7.38 22.68
N LEU A 58 -6.69 -6.33 22.55
CA LEU A 58 -5.39 -6.23 23.22
C LEU A 58 -5.58 -6.11 24.75
N ASN A 59 -6.45 -5.21 25.22
CA ASN A 59 -6.76 -5.00 26.64
C ASN A 59 -7.34 -6.27 27.28
N GLU A 60 -8.18 -6.99 26.55
CA GLU A 60 -8.76 -8.27 26.96
C GLU A 60 -7.77 -9.44 26.87
N ARG A 61 -6.53 -9.20 26.43
CA ARG A 61 -5.48 -10.22 26.22
C ARG A 61 -5.88 -11.34 25.24
N ARG A 62 -6.81 -11.05 24.34
CA ARG A 62 -7.21 -11.96 23.25
C ARG A 62 -6.18 -12.01 22.13
N ILE A 63 -5.39 -10.96 22.00
CA ILE A 63 -4.25 -10.85 21.10
C ILE A 63 -3.02 -10.37 21.89
N LYS A 64 -1.83 -10.58 21.34
CA LYS A 64 -0.57 -10.06 21.88
C LYS A 64 -0.27 -8.68 21.32
N LEU A 65 0.63 -7.93 21.99
CA LEU A 65 1.10 -6.61 21.53
C LEU A 65 1.60 -6.66 20.09
N GLY A 66 2.42 -7.64 19.71
CA GLY A 66 2.92 -7.76 18.33
C GLY A 66 1.82 -7.92 17.27
N HIS A 67 0.64 -8.50 17.61
CA HIS A 67 -0.49 -8.48 16.68
C HIS A 67 -1.04 -7.07 16.48
N ALA A 68 -1.18 -6.29 17.56
CA ALA A 68 -1.66 -4.91 17.48
C ALA A 68 -0.68 -4.02 16.71
N GLU A 69 0.63 -4.19 16.93
CA GLU A 69 1.70 -3.50 16.19
C GLU A 69 1.60 -3.76 14.68
N LEU A 70 1.41 -5.00 14.26
CA LEU A 70 1.21 -5.37 12.85
C LEU A 70 -0.10 -4.81 12.29
N LEU A 71 -1.19 -4.86 13.07
CA LEU A 71 -2.49 -4.37 12.63
C LEU A 71 -2.55 -2.85 12.52
N ALA A 72 -1.80 -2.10 13.35
CA ALA A 72 -1.76 -0.64 13.34
C ALA A 72 -1.34 -0.05 11.97
N GLY A 73 -0.62 -0.80 11.15
CA GLY A 73 -0.24 -0.39 9.79
C GLY A 73 -1.33 -0.56 8.74
N LEU A 74 -2.35 -1.34 9.04
CA LEU A 74 -3.44 -1.58 8.11
C LEU A 74 -4.49 -0.45 8.19
N PRO A 75 -5.22 -0.18 7.09
CA PRO A 75 -6.39 0.68 7.15
C PRO A 75 -7.47 0.08 8.06
N ALA A 76 -8.21 0.94 8.78
CA ALA A 76 -9.13 0.52 9.84
C ALA A 76 -10.15 -0.54 9.40
N ASN A 77 -10.71 -0.41 8.19
CA ASN A 77 -11.66 -1.37 7.62
C ASN A 77 -11.07 -2.77 7.39
N ARG A 78 -9.75 -2.89 7.27
CA ARG A 78 -9.07 -4.18 7.14
C ARG A 78 -8.66 -4.75 8.49
N GLN A 79 -8.39 -3.90 9.47
CA GLN A 79 -7.99 -4.35 10.81
C GLN A 79 -9.03 -5.27 11.43
N ASP A 80 -10.32 -4.91 11.39
CA ASP A 80 -11.41 -5.71 11.96
C ASP A 80 -11.50 -7.10 11.33
N LYS A 81 -11.38 -7.15 9.99
CA LYS A 81 -11.44 -8.42 9.25
C LYS A 81 -10.28 -9.34 9.61
N VAL A 82 -9.05 -8.78 9.65
CA VAL A 82 -7.85 -9.55 10.00
C VAL A 82 -7.89 -9.98 11.46
N LEU A 83 -8.32 -9.09 12.37
CA LEU A 83 -8.49 -9.39 13.78
C LEU A 83 -9.40 -10.61 14.01
N GLY A 84 -10.54 -10.66 13.30
CA GLY A 84 -11.46 -11.80 13.37
C GLY A 84 -10.76 -13.12 13.10
N GLY A 85 -10.02 -13.20 11.99
CA GLY A 85 -9.25 -14.39 11.63
C GLY A 85 -8.12 -14.72 12.61
N VAL A 86 -7.43 -13.70 13.13
CA VAL A 86 -6.37 -13.89 14.14
C VAL A 86 -6.91 -14.53 15.40
N ILE A 87 -8.07 -14.10 15.89
CA ILE A 87 -8.68 -14.63 17.11
C ILE A 87 -9.26 -16.04 16.88
N GLU A 88 -10.02 -16.21 15.79
CA GLU A 88 -10.70 -17.48 15.47
C GLU A 88 -9.69 -18.61 15.27
N HIS A 89 -8.63 -18.36 14.51
CA HIS A 89 -7.62 -19.38 14.18
C HIS A 89 -6.39 -19.34 15.09
N LYS A 90 -6.35 -18.48 16.10
CA LYS A 90 -5.22 -18.30 17.03
C LYS A 90 -3.90 -18.11 16.29
N VAL A 91 -3.91 -17.29 15.26
CA VAL A 91 -2.76 -17.08 14.35
C VAL A 91 -1.58 -16.53 15.16
N PRO A 92 -0.38 -17.13 15.11
CA PRO A 92 0.82 -16.59 15.75
C PRO A 92 1.27 -15.28 15.09
N VAL A 93 1.96 -14.40 15.84
CA VAL A 93 2.46 -13.11 15.35
C VAL A 93 3.32 -13.27 14.09
N GLU A 94 4.26 -14.23 14.10
CA GLU A 94 5.14 -14.51 12.96
C GLU A 94 4.39 -14.94 11.68
N VAL A 95 3.31 -15.70 11.85
CA VAL A 95 2.48 -16.13 10.72
C VAL A 95 1.70 -14.94 10.17
N LEU A 96 1.13 -14.10 11.05
CA LEU A 96 0.45 -12.88 10.64
C LEU A 96 1.39 -11.94 9.89
N LYS A 97 2.61 -11.72 10.43
CA LYS A 97 3.66 -10.92 9.80
C LYS A 97 3.94 -11.38 8.37
N LYS A 98 4.15 -12.68 8.18
CA LYS A 98 4.39 -13.25 6.85
C LYS A 98 3.21 -13.07 5.91
N GLN A 99 1.99 -13.28 6.39
CA GLN A 99 0.77 -13.09 5.60
C GLN A 99 0.61 -11.63 5.16
N LEU A 100 0.79 -10.66 6.08
CA LEU A 100 0.68 -9.24 5.76
C LEU A 100 1.75 -8.80 4.76
N GLY A 101 2.98 -9.30 4.89
CA GLY A 101 4.07 -9.02 3.95
C GLY A 101 3.76 -9.48 2.51
N GLN A 102 2.98 -10.55 2.34
CA GLN A 102 2.59 -11.02 0.99
C GLN A 102 1.60 -10.09 0.28
N PHE A 103 0.80 -9.32 1.02
CA PHE A 103 -0.20 -8.40 0.48
C PHE A 103 0.29 -6.95 0.40
N ALA A 104 1.38 -6.64 1.05
CA ALA A 104 1.95 -5.30 1.02
C ALA A 104 2.57 -5.00 -0.35
N LYS A 105 2.48 -3.73 -0.78
CA LYS A 105 3.04 -3.26 -2.05
C LYS A 105 4.40 -2.61 -1.82
N ARG A 106 5.39 -2.93 -2.63
CA ARG A 106 6.71 -2.29 -2.54
C ARG A 106 6.64 -0.85 -3.02
N LEU A 107 7.12 0.08 -2.21
CA LEU A 107 7.18 1.50 -2.59
C LEU A 107 8.25 1.77 -3.65
N SER A 108 9.29 0.93 -3.74
CA SER A 108 10.28 1.00 -4.82
C SER A 108 9.71 0.75 -6.23
N ASP A 109 8.60 0.05 -6.32
CA ASP A 109 7.94 -0.31 -7.58
C ASP A 109 6.85 0.72 -7.97
N ALA A 110 6.65 1.75 -7.13
CA ALA A 110 5.66 2.79 -7.38
C ALA A 110 6.05 3.66 -8.58
N ILE A 111 5.07 3.95 -9.42
CA ILE A 111 5.21 4.86 -10.57
C ILE A 111 4.61 6.26 -10.31
N PHE A 112 4.08 6.45 -9.11
CA PHE A 112 3.60 7.75 -8.60
C PHE A 112 4.63 8.36 -7.64
N ASP A 113 4.47 9.64 -7.31
CA ASP A 113 5.35 10.34 -6.35
C ASP A 113 5.15 9.77 -4.93
N THR A 114 6.20 9.15 -4.40
CA THR A 114 6.21 8.56 -3.06
C THR A 114 6.50 9.55 -1.94
N ALA A 115 6.76 10.83 -2.23
CA ALA A 115 6.97 11.86 -1.21
C ALA A 115 5.77 11.96 -0.25
N GLN A 116 4.56 11.75 -0.73
CA GLN A 116 3.34 11.70 0.08
C GLN A 116 3.29 10.49 1.04
N CYS A 117 4.14 9.47 0.82
CA CYS A 117 4.20 8.28 1.67
C CYS A 117 5.14 8.45 2.87
N ILE A 118 5.97 9.51 2.94
CA ILE A 118 6.99 9.69 3.98
C ILE A 118 6.36 9.77 5.37
N GLY A 119 5.27 10.38 5.59
CA GLY A 119 4.58 10.46 6.91
C GLY A 119 3.33 9.57 7.01
N CYS A 120 3.11 8.70 6.02
CA CYS A 120 1.90 7.90 5.95
C CYS A 120 1.90 6.81 7.03
N PRO A 121 0.81 6.66 7.83
CA PRO A 121 0.72 5.62 8.85
C PRO A 121 0.73 4.19 8.28
N HIS A 122 0.47 4.04 6.97
CA HIS A 122 0.48 2.77 6.27
C HIS A 122 1.84 2.48 5.58
N ASN A 123 2.82 3.39 5.71
CA ASN A 123 4.19 3.12 5.29
C ASN A 123 4.88 2.30 6.37
N SER A 124 5.31 1.11 6.01
CA SER A 124 5.94 0.18 6.95
C SER A 124 7.25 0.70 7.57
N ALA A 125 7.90 1.67 6.94
CA ALA A 125 9.09 2.34 7.51
C ALA A 125 8.78 3.04 8.84
N GLN A 126 7.56 3.59 9.00
CA GLN A 126 7.13 4.20 10.25
C GLN A 126 7.04 3.18 11.40
N GLN A 127 6.73 1.94 11.07
CA GLN A 127 6.61 0.85 12.04
C GLN A 127 7.94 0.13 12.25
N ALA A 128 8.71 -0.08 11.19
CA ALA A 128 9.98 -0.80 11.24
C ALA A 128 11.02 -0.12 12.16
N SER A 129 10.95 1.21 12.28
CA SER A 129 11.82 1.97 13.18
C SER A 129 11.38 1.94 14.65
N LEU A 130 10.12 1.61 14.91
CA LEU A 130 9.51 1.78 16.24
C LEU A 130 9.03 0.47 16.86
N PHE A 131 8.55 -0.49 16.07
CA PHE A 131 8.01 -1.75 16.57
C PHE A 131 9.01 -2.89 16.45
N ASP A 132 9.00 -3.83 17.43
CA ASP A 132 9.74 -5.08 17.33
C ASP A 132 9.13 -5.97 16.23
N GLU A 133 7.80 -5.88 16.05
CA GLU A 133 7.08 -6.59 15.01
C GLU A 133 6.68 -5.66 13.88
N SER A 134 7.31 -5.81 12.73
CA SER A 134 6.98 -5.13 11.48
C SER A 134 7.20 -6.03 10.28
N ILE A 135 6.61 -5.71 9.15
CA ILE A 135 6.85 -6.43 7.88
C ILE A 135 8.16 -6.01 7.19
N GLY A 136 8.98 -5.17 7.84
CA GLY A 136 10.15 -4.51 7.26
C GLY A 136 9.80 -3.14 6.70
N ASP A 137 10.80 -2.40 6.23
CA ASP A 137 10.62 -1.08 5.62
C ASP A 137 10.34 -1.14 4.12
N GLY A 138 9.92 -0.03 3.54
CA GLY A 138 9.74 0.12 2.09
C GLY A 138 8.45 -0.46 1.52
N PHE A 139 7.45 -0.74 2.37
CA PHE A 139 6.16 -1.29 1.93
C PHE A 139 4.98 -0.37 2.26
N CYS A 140 3.99 -0.34 1.36
CA CYS A 140 2.67 0.23 1.62
C CYS A 140 1.74 -0.88 2.09
N GLN A 141 1.12 -0.69 3.27
CA GLN A 141 0.18 -1.63 3.88
C GLN A 141 -1.29 -1.29 3.53
N HIS A 142 -1.50 -0.35 2.61
CA HIS A 142 -2.80 0.03 2.07
C HIS A 142 -2.86 -0.25 0.55
N PRO A 143 -2.97 -1.53 0.12
CA PRO A 143 -2.89 -1.89 -1.31
C PRO A 143 -3.90 -1.16 -2.19
N SER A 144 -5.14 -1.00 -1.76
CA SER A 144 -6.18 -0.31 -2.56
C SER A 144 -5.80 1.14 -2.86
N HIS A 145 -5.30 1.89 -1.88
CA HIS A 145 -4.84 3.26 -2.10
C HIS A 145 -3.59 3.30 -3.00
N TYR A 146 -2.66 2.34 -2.82
CA TYR A 146 -1.52 2.20 -3.74
C TYR A 146 -1.97 1.98 -5.18
N ASP A 147 -2.95 1.08 -5.38
CA ASP A 147 -3.49 0.77 -6.70
C ASP A 147 -4.23 1.98 -7.31
N GLU A 148 -4.96 2.77 -6.50
CA GLU A 148 -5.58 4.04 -6.91
C GLU A 148 -4.55 5.05 -7.41
N LEU A 149 -3.46 5.26 -6.65
CA LEU A 149 -2.37 6.16 -7.04
C LEU A 149 -1.65 5.68 -8.30
N THR A 150 -1.44 4.36 -8.41
CA THR A 150 -0.86 3.73 -9.60
C THR A 150 -1.73 3.98 -10.83
N MET A 151 -3.04 3.78 -10.71
CA MET A 151 -3.98 4.03 -11.82
C MET A 151 -4.02 5.50 -12.20
N ALA A 152 -3.99 6.43 -11.24
CA ALA A 152 -3.92 7.86 -11.53
C ALA A 152 -2.64 8.23 -12.30
N ALA A 153 -1.50 7.64 -11.93
CA ALA A 153 -0.24 7.83 -12.64
C ALA A 153 -0.26 7.23 -14.06
N LEU A 154 -0.89 6.07 -14.23
CA LEU A 154 -1.09 5.45 -15.55
C LEU A 154 -2.01 6.31 -16.44
N GLU A 155 -3.11 6.83 -15.90
CA GLU A 155 -3.99 7.75 -16.63
C GLU A 155 -3.26 9.02 -17.08
N ALA A 156 -2.44 9.61 -16.21
CA ALA A 156 -1.62 10.75 -16.59
C ALA A 156 -0.66 10.44 -17.77
N ARG A 157 -0.09 9.21 -17.80
CA ARG A 157 0.75 8.75 -18.92
C ARG A 157 -0.06 8.43 -20.17
N ALA A 158 -1.32 8.04 -20.04
CA ALA A 158 -2.18 7.75 -21.18
C ALA A 158 -2.64 9.01 -21.94
N VAL A 159 -2.70 10.17 -21.28
CA VAL A 159 -3.16 11.42 -21.90
C VAL A 159 -2.41 11.74 -23.20
N PRO A 160 -1.07 11.87 -23.24
CA PRO A 160 -0.35 12.18 -24.48
C PRO A 160 -0.40 11.05 -25.53
N LEU A 161 -0.67 9.81 -25.11
CA LEU A 161 -0.80 8.68 -26.03
C LEU A 161 -2.15 8.72 -26.76
N ARG A 162 -3.22 9.21 -26.14
CA ARG A 162 -4.53 9.39 -26.77
C ARG A 162 -4.53 10.41 -27.89
N ASP A 163 -3.56 11.32 -27.92
CA ASP A 163 -3.35 12.25 -29.02
C ASP A 163 -2.68 11.56 -30.23
N GLN A 164 -1.99 10.44 -30.01
CA GLN A 164 -1.19 9.74 -31.03
C GLN A 164 -1.89 8.48 -31.55
N PHE A 165 -2.69 7.83 -30.72
CA PHE A 165 -3.33 6.55 -31.01
C PHE A 165 -4.86 6.62 -30.82
N PRO A 166 -5.64 6.12 -31.78
CA PRO A 166 -7.09 5.99 -31.62
C PRO A 166 -7.52 5.15 -30.40
N VAL A 167 -6.73 4.09 -30.10
CA VAL A 167 -6.99 3.22 -28.96
C VAL A 167 -5.81 3.21 -28.00
N VAL A 168 -6.08 3.48 -26.72
CA VAL A 168 -5.13 3.32 -25.61
C VAL A 168 -5.78 2.47 -24.54
N ARG A 169 -5.24 1.28 -24.27
CA ARG A 169 -5.81 0.36 -23.27
C ARG A 169 -4.80 0.04 -22.17
N PHE A 170 -5.29 -0.04 -20.93
CA PHE A 170 -4.53 -0.61 -19.82
C PHE A 170 -4.64 -2.13 -19.87
N VAL A 171 -3.52 -2.83 -19.74
CA VAL A 171 -3.47 -4.29 -19.70
C VAL A 171 -3.14 -4.74 -18.27
N ARG A 172 -4.04 -5.58 -17.71
CA ARG A 172 -3.93 -6.18 -16.39
C ARG A 172 -3.68 -7.68 -16.52
N LEU A 173 -3.18 -8.30 -15.46
CA LEU A 173 -2.91 -9.74 -15.45
C LEU A 173 -4.17 -10.61 -15.68
N GLU A 174 -5.32 -10.11 -15.27
CA GLU A 174 -6.64 -10.77 -15.37
C GLU A 174 -7.35 -10.55 -16.72
N ASP A 175 -6.82 -9.64 -17.55
CA ASP A 175 -7.40 -9.39 -18.88
C ASP A 175 -7.05 -10.54 -19.80
N GLY A 176 -8.03 -11.37 -20.13
CA GLY A 176 -7.89 -12.49 -21.09
C GLY A 176 -7.74 -12.03 -22.55
N PHE A 177 -7.34 -10.78 -22.78
CA PHE A 177 -7.25 -10.14 -24.07
C PHE A 177 -5.77 -9.99 -24.49
N ALA A 178 -5.44 -10.50 -25.67
CA ALA A 178 -4.12 -10.35 -26.30
C ALA A 178 -4.28 -9.60 -27.64
N PRO A 179 -3.95 -8.30 -27.73
CA PRO A 179 -3.99 -7.58 -28.99
C PRO A 179 -2.94 -8.15 -29.96
N LEU A 180 -3.23 -8.09 -31.27
CA LEU A 180 -2.26 -8.47 -32.28
C LEU A 180 -1.23 -7.34 -32.48
N THR A 181 0.03 -7.67 -32.38
CA THR A 181 1.12 -6.78 -32.83
C THR A 181 1.11 -6.73 -34.35
N VAL A 182 1.07 -5.52 -34.91
CA VAL A 182 1.13 -5.30 -36.35
C VAL A 182 2.36 -4.50 -36.73
N GLY A 183 3.04 -4.87 -37.79
CA GLY A 183 4.22 -4.18 -38.30
C GLY A 183 4.28 -4.23 -39.81
N PRO A 184 5.13 -3.40 -40.47
CA PRO A 184 5.31 -3.46 -41.91
C PRO A 184 5.99 -4.76 -42.36
N ASP A 185 6.93 -5.28 -41.55
CA ASP A 185 7.83 -6.37 -41.90
C ASP A 185 7.90 -7.43 -40.77
N GLY A 186 8.51 -8.58 -41.05
CA GLY A 186 8.72 -9.65 -40.07
C GLY A 186 7.60 -10.68 -39.99
N PRO A 187 7.66 -11.62 -39.03
CA PRO A 187 6.68 -12.71 -38.91
C PRO A 187 5.24 -12.25 -38.64
N MET A 188 5.08 -11.09 -38.08
CA MET A 188 3.79 -10.41 -37.80
C MET A 188 3.57 -9.26 -38.77
N GLY A 189 4.32 -9.18 -39.86
CA GLY A 189 4.27 -8.13 -40.85
C GLY A 189 3.04 -8.26 -41.75
N VAL A 190 2.32 -7.14 -41.92
CA VAL A 190 1.15 -7.04 -42.80
C VAL A 190 1.50 -6.39 -44.17
N GLY A 191 2.76 -6.01 -44.37
CA GLY A 191 3.24 -5.25 -45.52
C GLY A 191 3.06 -3.71 -45.31
N ALA A 192 3.93 -2.93 -45.96
CA ALA A 192 4.00 -1.48 -45.77
C ALA A 192 2.68 -0.75 -46.09
N THR A 193 1.98 -1.16 -47.16
CA THR A 193 0.71 -0.55 -47.57
C THR A 193 -0.39 -0.79 -46.53
N GLN A 194 -0.55 -2.03 -46.08
CA GLN A 194 -1.53 -2.41 -45.10
C GLN A 194 -1.21 -1.78 -43.73
N TYR A 195 0.07 -1.75 -43.34
CA TYR A 195 0.49 -1.11 -42.09
C TYR A 195 0.16 0.38 -42.05
N THR A 196 0.34 1.07 -43.21
CA THR A 196 -0.06 2.49 -43.34
C THR A 196 -1.56 2.65 -43.17
N ALA A 197 -2.37 1.76 -43.75
CA ALA A 197 -3.81 1.77 -43.55
C ALA A 197 -4.20 1.47 -42.08
N CYS A 198 -3.49 0.54 -41.42
CA CYS A 198 -3.72 0.23 -40.00
C CYS A 198 -3.52 1.44 -39.09
N LYS A 199 -2.54 2.31 -39.36
CA LYS A 199 -2.32 3.53 -38.57
C LYS A 199 -3.51 4.49 -38.57
N GLY A 200 -4.35 4.46 -39.62
CA GLY A 200 -5.58 5.23 -39.71
C GLY A 200 -6.82 4.48 -39.24
N CYS A 201 -6.68 3.24 -38.79
CA CYS A 201 -7.79 2.40 -38.34
C CYS A 201 -8.22 2.79 -36.90
N GLU A 202 -9.53 2.83 -36.66
CA GLU A 202 -10.10 3.12 -35.32
C GLU A 202 -9.71 2.10 -34.26
N ASN A 203 -9.30 0.88 -34.66
CA ASN A 203 -8.86 -0.19 -33.77
C ASN A 203 -7.33 -0.28 -33.62
N PHE A 204 -6.57 0.66 -34.21
CA PHE A 204 -5.13 0.74 -34.05
C PHE A 204 -4.76 1.51 -32.77
N GLY A 205 -3.74 1.02 -32.05
CA GLY A 205 -3.41 1.70 -30.81
C GLY A 205 -2.18 1.17 -30.10
N CYS A 206 -2.14 1.48 -28.82
CA CYS A 206 -1.13 1.02 -27.88
C CYS A 206 -1.76 0.49 -26.59
N SER A 207 -0.98 -0.28 -25.83
CA SER A 207 -1.32 -0.67 -24.48
C SER A 207 -0.32 -0.13 -23.46
N LEU A 208 -0.82 0.22 -22.28
CA LEU A 208 -0.01 0.49 -21.10
C LEU A 208 -0.15 -0.66 -20.12
N SER A 209 0.97 -1.20 -19.67
CA SER A 209 0.97 -2.23 -18.64
C SER A 209 0.50 -1.66 -17.29
N ALA A 210 -0.51 -2.29 -16.71
CA ALA A 210 -0.95 -2.10 -15.33
C ALA A 210 -0.54 -3.30 -14.45
N MET A 211 0.44 -4.08 -14.88
CA MET A 211 0.96 -5.24 -14.16
C MET A 211 2.15 -4.86 -13.28
N ALA A 212 2.21 -5.46 -12.08
CA ALA A 212 3.36 -5.29 -11.20
C ALA A 212 4.65 -5.75 -11.88
N GLY A 213 5.70 -4.93 -11.77
CA GLY A 213 6.99 -5.17 -12.42
C GLY A 213 7.13 -4.54 -13.82
N SER A 214 6.02 -4.14 -14.45
CA SER A 214 6.02 -3.49 -15.77
C SER A 214 5.07 -2.30 -15.86
N TYR A 215 4.70 -1.72 -14.72
CA TYR A 215 3.80 -0.57 -14.68
C TYR A 215 4.23 0.55 -15.64
N GLY A 216 3.30 0.92 -16.55
CA GLY A 216 3.50 2.01 -17.48
C GLY A 216 4.40 1.70 -18.67
N GLU A 217 4.82 0.44 -18.88
CA GLU A 217 5.42 0.02 -20.14
C GLU A 217 4.40 0.15 -21.27
N VAL A 218 4.84 0.74 -22.39
CA VAL A 218 3.99 0.99 -23.55
C VAL A 218 4.34 0.00 -24.64
N HIS A 219 3.33 -0.71 -25.14
CA HIS A 219 3.45 -1.54 -26.33
C HIS A 219 2.62 -0.90 -27.43
N GLU A 220 3.30 -0.48 -28.49
CA GLU A 220 2.71 0.21 -29.62
C GLU A 220 2.41 -0.72 -30.80
N SER A 221 1.73 -0.17 -31.80
CA SER A 221 1.40 -0.87 -33.04
C SER A 221 0.56 -2.12 -32.81
N LEU A 222 -0.50 -1.96 -32.04
CA LEU A 222 -1.41 -3.03 -31.69
C LEU A 222 -2.74 -2.89 -32.47
N CYS A 223 -3.30 -4.03 -32.90
CA CYS A 223 -4.65 -4.09 -33.43
C CYS A 223 -5.58 -4.67 -32.36
N PHE A 224 -6.65 -3.94 -32.05
CA PHE A 224 -7.65 -4.29 -31.04
C PHE A 224 -8.95 -4.85 -31.65
N ASP A 225 -8.97 -5.11 -32.95
CA ASP A 225 -10.10 -5.74 -33.69
C ASP A 225 -9.95 -7.27 -33.77
N ALA A 226 -8.95 -7.84 -33.12
CA ALA A 226 -8.78 -9.28 -33.04
C ALA A 226 -9.74 -9.84 -31.97
N ALA A 227 -10.87 -10.34 -32.39
CA ALA A 227 -11.82 -11.10 -31.59
C ALA A 227 -11.54 -12.62 -31.75
#